data_ba930c79133795374a0b727461a8bf72
#
_entry.id   ba930c79133795374a0b727461a8bf72
#
_cell.length_a   1.000
_cell.length_b   1.000
_cell.length_c   1.000
_cell.angle_alpha   90.00
_cell.angle_beta   90.00
_cell.angle_gamma   90.00
#
_symmetry.space_group_name_H-M   'P 1'
#
loop_
_entity.id
_entity.type
_entity.pdbx_description
1 polymer ?
#
loop_
_entity_poly.entity_id
_entity_poly.type
_entity_poly.pdbx_seq_one_letter_code
_entity_poly.pdbx_strand_id
1 'polypeptide(L)'
;FPAEFAHNRSWNLVGNPYPCYFDLHSLKDGVYTPIVLWRGYDYQAYSPVDDNIILRPNESFFVQRPIDVEQMVFSADGRMHYDAAFKATYTDSQKPGVAAAPARSIGGAERNVFNFTVEGCGSDNRARIVMNEKATMGYDTDRDAAKFFAATAKGAEIYIDGDVKYDICERPFGDGTAKLAMRTGTAGEYT
;
A
#
# COMPACT_ATOMS: atom_id res chain seq x y z
N PHE A 1 3.64 21.79 -10.89
CA PHE A 1 4.17 20.65 -11.68
C PHE A 1 3.02 20.03 -12.47
N PRO A 2 3.22 19.58 -13.72
CA PRO A 2 2.17 18.90 -14.48
C PRO A 2 1.64 17.67 -13.73
N ALA A 3 0.33 17.45 -13.80
CA ALA A 3 -0.34 16.33 -13.13
C ALA A 3 0.19 14.95 -13.59
N GLU A 4 0.66 14.88 -14.84
CA GLU A 4 1.25 13.69 -15.45
C GLU A 4 2.47 13.11 -14.72
N PHE A 5 3.13 13.91 -13.88
CA PHE A 5 4.28 13.48 -13.08
C PHE A 5 3.96 13.36 -11.58
N ALA A 6 2.70 13.45 -11.17
CA ALA A 6 2.32 13.39 -9.76
C ALA A 6 2.82 12.11 -9.09
N HIS A 7 2.77 10.97 -9.78
CA HIS A 7 3.22 9.66 -9.28
C HIS A 7 4.71 9.59 -8.94
N ASN A 8 5.54 10.49 -9.47
CA ASN A 8 6.99 10.54 -9.25
C ASN A 8 7.42 11.60 -8.23
N ARG A 9 6.46 12.27 -7.58
CA ARG A 9 6.74 13.42 -6.73
C ARG A 9 6.27 13.22 -5.31
N SER A 10 6.79 14.11 -4.47
CA SER A 10 6.39 14.20 -3.06
C SER A 10 6.58 12.91 -2.26
N TRP A 11 7.38 11.97 -2.76
CA TRP A 11 7.76 10.79 -2.01
C TRP A 11 8.74 11.15 -0.91
N ASN A 12 8.41 10.76 0.30
CA ASN A 12 9.21 10.95 1.50
C ASN A 12 9.50 9.60 2.12
N LEU A 13 10.72 9.41 2.59
CA LEU A 13 11.07 8.26 3.42
C LEU A 13 10.89 8.67 4.88
N VAL A 14 9.97 8.02 5.56
CA VAL A 14 9.62 8.28 6.96
C VAL A 14 9.85 7.03 7.78
N GLY A 15 10.39 7.17 8.99
CA GLY A 15 10.64 6.05 9.90
C GLY A 15 9.75 6.10 11.13
N ASN A 16 9.39 4.92 11.65
CA ASN A 16 8.81 4.78 12.99
C ASN A 16 9.81 5.34 14.01
N PRO A 17 9.47 6.41 14.73
CA PRO A 17 10.41 7.06 15.66
C PRO A 17 10.57 6.31 16.98
N TYR A 18 9.80 5.23 17.19
CA TYR A 18 9.79 4.48 18.43
C TYR A 18 10.61 3.19 18.36
N PRO A 19 11.28 2.80 19.44
CA PRO A 19 11.99 1.52 19.53
C PRO A 19 11.02 0.35 19.83
N CYS A 20 9.77 0.46 19.45
CA CYS A 20 8.72 -0.54 19.59
C CYS A 20 7.86 -0.59 18.33
N TYR A 21 6.97 -1.57 18.24
CA TYR A 21 6.00 -1.64 17.16
C TYR A 21 5.03 -0.46 17.20
N PHE A 22 4.53 -0.07 16.05
CA PHE A 22 3.63 1.08 15.92
C PHE A 22 2.48 0.76 14.97
N ASP A 23 1.25 0.94 15.43
CA ASP A 23 0.05 0.87 14.61
C ASP A 23 -0.11 2.15 13.78
N LEU A 24 0.03 2.04 12.47
CA LEU A 24 -0.06 3.18 11.57
C LEU A 24 -1.43 3.85 11.55
N HIS A 25 -2.51 3.14 11.95
CA HIS A 25 -3.84 3.74 12.08
C HIS A 25 -3.94 4.78 13.22
N SER A 26 -2.96 4.79 14.11
CA SER A 26 -2.87 5.76 15.21
C SER A 26 -2.20 7.06 14.82
N LEU A 27 -1.83 7.24 13.54
CA LEU A 27 -1.39 8.54 13.06
C LEU A 27 -2.52 9.56 13.22
N LYS A 28 -2.19 10.67 13.85
CA LYS A 28 -3.12 11.81 13.98
C LYS A 28 -3.16 12.58 12.67
N ASP A 29 -4.32 13.21 12.43
CA ASP A 29 -4.57 14.06 11.28
C ASP A 29 -4.64 13.33 9.92
N GLY A 30 -5.03 12.05 9.97
CA GLY A 30 -5.65 11.38 8.83
C GLY A 30 -4.78 11.18 7.60
N VAL A 31 -3.52 10.78 7.79
CA VAL A 31 -2.73 10.31 6.64
C VAL A 31 -3.29 8.95 6.20
N TYR A 32 -4.28 9.00 5.32
CA TYR A 32 -4.89 7.82 4.69
C TYR A 32 -4.23 7.47 3.36
N THR A 33 -3.24 8.24 2.95
CA THR A 33 -2.45 8.03 1.75
C THR A 33 -1.77 6.66 1.79
N PRO A 34 -1.77 5.91 0.70
CA PRO A 34 -1.04 4.66 0.62
C PRO A 34 0.45 4.85 0.93
N ILE A 35 1.01 3.88 1.61
CA ILE A 35 2.44 3.80 1.92
C ILE A 35 3.08 2.65 1.17
N VAL A 36 4.39 2.72 0.94
CA VAL A 36 5.15 1.63 0.32
C VAL A 36 6.23 1.15 1.27
N LEU A 37 6.21 -0.15 1.56
CA LEU A 37 7.17 -0.83 2.42
C LEU A 37 8.12 -1.70 1.59
N TRP A 38 9.38 -1.75 2.01
CA TRP A 38 10.35 -2.74 1.56
C TRP A 38 10.19 -4.03 2.37
N ARG A 39 9.90 -5.16 1.70
CA ARG A 39 9.66 -6.45 2.36
C ARG A 39 10.90 -7.36 2.43
N GLY A 40 12.07 -6.83 2.05
CA GLY A 40 13.32 -7.58 2.01
C GLY A 40 13.68 -8.12 0.62
N TYR A 41 12.73 -8.20 -0.28
CA TYR A 41 12.91 -8.69 -1.66
C TYR A 41 12.15 -7.87 -2.71
N ASP A 42 11.10 -7.17 -2.33
CA ASP A 42 10.33 -6.29 -3.20
C ASP A 42 9.71 -5.12 -2.43
N TYR A 43 9.06 -4.22 -3.14
CA TYR A 43 8.24 -3.15 -2.61
C TYR A 43 6.76 -3.51 -2.73
N GLN A 44 6.00 -3.23 -1.67
CA GLN A 44 4.56 -3.44 -1.65
C GLN A 44 3.86 -2.22 -1.09
N ALA A 45 2.83 -1.75 -1.81
CA ALA A 45 1.98 -0.69 -1.31
C ALA A 45 0.88 -1.24 -0.38
N TYR A 46 0.57 -0.45 0.63
CA TYR A 46 -0.48 -0.69 1.62
C TYR A 46 -1.34 0.55 1.78
N SER A 47 -2.63 0.36 1.89
CA SER A 47 -3.59 1.41 2.18
C SER A 47 -3.94 1.40 3.67
N PRO A 48 -3.71 2.48 4.42
CA PRO A 48 -4.16 2.57 5.82
C PRO A 48 -5.67 2.42 6.00
N VAL A 49 -6.43 2.52 4.92
CA VAL A 49 -7.89 2.31 4.91
C VAL A 49 -8.25 0.84 4.89
N ASP A 50 -7.51 0.05 4.09
CA ASP A 50 -7.87 -1.32 3.75
C ASP A 50 -6.94 -2.37 4.38
N ASP A 51 -5.78 -1.97 4.86
CA ASP A 51 -4.76 -2.86 5.41
C ASP A 51 -4.47 -2.54 6.88
N ASN A 52 -4.23 -3.56 7.69
CA ASN A 52 -3.62 -3.39 9.00
C ASN A 52 -2.12 -3.22 8.83
N ILE A 53 -1.61 -2.04 9.17
CA ILE A 53 -0.19 -1.73 9.00
C ILE A 53 0.44 -1.51 10.35
N ILE A 54 1.30 -2.44 10.75
CA ILE A 54 2.08 -2.36 11.97
C ILE A 54 3.56 -2.27 11.60
N LEU A 55 4.15 -1.13 11.89
CA LEU A 55 5.57 -0.90 11.65
C LEU A 55 6.43 -1.57 12.74
N ARG A 56 7.53 -2.15 12.32
CA ARG A 56 8.56 -2.65 13.25
C ARG A 56 9.29 -1.48 13.93
N PRO A 57 10.01 -1.74 15.01
CA PRO A 57 10.91 -0.74 15.59
C PRO A 57 11.83 -0.15 14.53
N ASN A 58 11.83 1.17 14.40
CA ASN A 58 12.64 1.94 13.45
C ASN A 58 12.44 1.55 11.96
N GLU A 59 11.38 0.84 11.61
CA GLU A 59 11.04 0.52 10.22
C GLU A 59 10.66 1.78 9.46
N SER A 60 11.15 1.88 8.23
CA SER A 60 10.90 3.02 7.35
C SER A 60 9.98 2.64 6.20
N PHE A 61 9.20 3.58 5.73
CA PHE A 61 8.28 3.45 4.62
C PHE A 61 8.31 4.69 3.74
N PHE A 62 7.95 4.53 2.48
CA PHE A 62 7.72 5.64 1.58
C PHE A 62 6.26 6.08 1.65
N VAL A 63 6.04 7.39 1.66
CA VAL A 63 4.71 8.01 1.58
C VAL A 63 4.77 9.22 0.67
N GLN A 64 3.76 9.38 -0.18
CA GLN A 64 3.58 10.64 -0.89
C GLN A 64 2.92 11.66 0.04
N ARG A 65 3.43 12.88 0.03
CA ARG A 65 2.83 13.96 0.81
C ARG A 65 1.52 14.38 0.15
N PRO A 66 0.38 14.27 0.83
CA PRO A 66 -0.87 14.88 0.39
C PRO A 66 -0.73 16.40 0.30
N ILE A 67 -1.50 17.04 -0.58
CA ILE A 67 -1.38 18.47 -0.85
C ILE A 67 -1.63 19.31 0.41
N ASP A 68 -2.57 18.88 1.25
CA ASP A 68 -3.04 19.62 2.41
C ASP A 68 -2.42 19.16 3.75
N VAL A 69 -1.48 18.22 3.74
CA VAL A 69 -0.84 17.69 4.95
C VAL A 69 0.57 18.25 5.10
N GLU A 70 0.78 19.07 6.13
CA GLU A 70 2.09 19.67 6.40
C GLU A 70 3.00 18.78 7.25
N GLN A 71 2.43 17.93 8.09
CA GLN A 71 3.18 17.08 9.02
C GLN A 71 2.50 15.73 9.25
N MET A 72 3.31 14.73 9.59
CA MET A 72 2.87 13.42 10.03
C MET A 72 3.17 13.27 11.52
N VAL A 73 2.15 13.03 12.34
CA VAL A 73 2.28 12.97 13.79
C VAL A 73 2.15 11.54 14.29
N PHE A 74 3.23 11.00 14.83
CA PHE A 74 3.26 9.71 15.51
C PHE A 74 2.82 9.87 16.96
N SER A 75 1.56 9.52 17.24
CA SER A 75 1.04 9.54 18.62
C SER A 75 1.65 8.42 19.46
N ALA A 76 1.93 8.70 20.73
CA ALA A 76 2.36 7.67 21.66
C ALA A 76 1.35 6.53 21.84
N ASP A 77 0.07 6.78 21.55
CA ASP A 77 -1.02 5.81 21.66
C ASP A 77 -0.91 4.67 20.63
N GLY A 78 -0.19 4.91 19.51
CA GLY A 78 0.07 3.90 18.49
C GLY A 78 1.16 2.90 18.83
N ARG A 79 1.86 3.07 19.96
CA ARG A 79 2.91 2.15 20.36
C ARG A 79 2.33 0.81 20.80
N MET A 80 2.91 -0.27 20.31
CA MET A 80 2.47 -1.63 20.60
C MET A 80 3.56 -2.43 21.28
N HIS A 81 3.16 -3.24 22.26
CA HIS A 81 4.04 -4.21 22.90
C HIS A 81 4.03 -5.53 22.15
N TYR A 82 5.20 -6.13 22.06
CA TYR A 82 5.34 -7.45 21.42
C TYR A 82 4.96 -8.54 22.43
N ASP A 83 3.74 -9.05 22.34
CA ASP A 83 3.26 -10.20 23.08
C ASP A 83 2.81 -11.34 22.14
N ALA A 84 2.36 -12.46 22.70
CA ALA A 84 1.97 -13.62 21.91
C ALA A 84 0.74 -13.37 21.03
N ALA A 85 -0.21 -12.56 21.50
CA ALA A 85 -1.40 -12.18 20.73
C ALA A 85 -1.03 -11.23 19.58
N PHE A 86 -0.18 -10.26 19.85
CA PHE A 86 0.36 -9.37 18.84
C PHE A 86 1.13 -10.14 17.76
N LYS A 87 1.98 -11.11 18.15
CA LYS A 87 2.76 -11.90 17.20
C LYS A 87 1.87 -12.66 16.21
N ALA A 88 0.76 -13.25 16.67
CA ALA A 88 -0.18 -13.94 15.80
C ALA A 88 -0.82 -12.96 14.80
N THR A 89 -1.29 -11.81 15.25
CA THR A 89 -1.91 -10.78 14.41
C THR A 89 -0.92 -10.17 13.41
N TYR A 90 0.30 -9.89 13.88
CA TYR A 90 1.34 -9.29 13.04
C TYR A 90 1.79 -10.20 11.90
N THR A 91 1.97 -11.50 12.16
CA THR A 91 2.42 -12.46 11.15
C THR A 91 1.39 -12.60 10.03
N ASP A 92 0.12 -12.45 10.35
CA ASP A 92 -0.97 -12.55 9.38
C ASP A 92 -1.19 -11.23 8.62
N SER A 93 -1.05 -10.08 9.26
CA SER A 93 -1.29 -8.77 8.62
C SER A 93 -0.24 -8.38 7.57
N GLN A 94 0.95 -8.96 7.63
CA GLN A 94 2.05 -8.68 6.71
C GLN A 94 2.12 -9.65 5.52
N LYS A 95 1.26 -10.67 5.48
CA LYS A 95 1.17 -11.56 4.32
C LYS A 95 0.24 -10.97 3.28
N PRO A 96 0.68 -10.80 2.03
CA PRO A 96 -0.23 -10.54 0.93
C PRO A 96 -1.29 -11.66 0.87
N GLY A 97 -2.55 -11.30 0.75
CA GLY A 97 -3.64 -12.27 0.65
C GLY A 97 -4.40 -12.57 1.94
N VAL A 98 -3.98 -12.08 3.10
CA VAL A 98 -4.86 -12.06 4.28
C VAL A 98 -6.05 -11.14 3.99
N ALA A 99 -7.25 -11.63 4.27
CA ALA A 99 -8.49 -10.91 4.04
C ALA A 99 -8.33 -9.45 4.52
N ALA A 100 -8.60 -8.52 3.62
CA ALA A 100 -8.62 -7.11 3.96
C ALA A 100 -9.46 -6.93 5.22
N ALA A 101 -8.96 -6.15 6.18
CA ALA A 101 -9.81 -5.69 7.26
C ALA A 101 -11.10 -5.15 6.63
N PRO A 102 -12.28 -5.36 7.25
CA PRO A 102 -13.53 -4.91 6.67
C PRO A 102 -13.39 -3.47 6.26
N ALA A 103 -13.66 -3.19 4.98
CA ALA A 103 -13.44 -1.89 4.36
C ALA A 103 -14.00 -0.78 5.28
N ARG A 104 -13.10 0.02 5.83
CA ARG A 104 -13.52 1.19 6.61
C ARG A 104 -14.05 2.20 5.63
N SER A 105 -15.35 2.48 5.68
CA SER A 105 -15.94 3.55 4.88
C SER A 105 -15.38 4.89 5.35
N ILE A 106 -14.51 5.50 4.55
CA ILE A 106 -14.16 6.90 4.78
C ILE A 106 -15.28 7.75 4.22
N GLY A 107 -16.01 8.43 5.09
CA GLY A 107 -17.06 9.36 4.70
C GLY A 107 -18.30 8.73 4.07
N GLY A 108 -18.61 7.45 4.35
CA GLY A 108 -19.83 6.78 3.90
C GLY A 108 -19.92 6.47 2.40
N ALA A 109 -18.83 6.64 1.65
CA ALA A 109 -18.78 6.28 0.24
C ALA A 109 -18.71 4.76 0.05
N GLU A 110 -19.45 4.25 -0.93
CA GLU A 110 -19.35 2.84 -1.32
C GLU A 110 -17.95 2.56 -1.91
N ARG A 111 -17.33 1.44 -1.48
CA ARG A 111 -16.02 1.01 -1.95
C ARG A 111 -15.99 -0.50 -2.15
N ASN A 112 -15.47 -0.93 -3.29
CA ASN A 112 -15.22 -2.33 -3.59
C ASN A 112 -13.71 -2.53 -3.82
N VAL A 113 -13.10 -3.45 -3.08
CA VAL A 113 -11.67 -3.72 -3.10
C VAL A 113 -11.39 -5.07 -3.76
N PHE A 114 -10.56 -5.04 -4.81
CA PHE A 114 -10.11 -6.24 -5.53
C PHE A 114 -8.60 -6.37 -5.41
N ASN A 115 -8.14 -7.47 -4.81
CA ASN A 115 -6.74 -7.80 -4.73
C ASN A 115 -6.38 -8.86 -5.77
N PHE A 116 -5.30 -8.63 -6.50
CA PHE A 116 -4.70 -9.56 -7.43
C PHE A 116 -3.33 -9.94 -6.90
N THR A 117 -3.11 -11.20 -6.63
CA THR A 117 -1.84 -11.70 -6.10
C THR A 117 -1.16 -12.58 -7.12
N VAL A 118 0.15 -12.57 -7.11
CA VAL A 118 0.99 -13.52 -7.82
C VAL A 118 1.95 -14.15 -6.82
N GLU A 119 2.03 -15.48 -6.84
CA GLU A 119 2.92 -16.25 -5.98
C GLU A 119 3.83 -17.13 -6.83
N GLY A 120 5.07 -17.28 -6.42
CA GLY A 120 6.03 -18.15 -7.08
C GLY A 120 7.47 -17.82 -6.72
N CYS A 121 8.37 -18.76 -6.95
CA CYS A 121 9.80 -18.63 -6.68
C CYS A 121 10.14 -18.14 -5.26
N GLY A 122 9.32 -18.50 -4.27
CA GLY A 122 9.52 -18.11 -2.85
C GLY A 122 9.21 -16.65 -2.55
N SER A 123 8.45 -16.00 -3.38
CA SER A 123 7.92 -14.64 -3.19
C SER A 123 6.46 -14.56 -3.58
N ASP A 124 5.83 -13.55 -3.11
CA ASP A 124 4.47 -13.15 -3.44
C ASP A 124 4.41 -11.65 -3.66
N ASN A 125 3.50 -11.20 -4.48
CA ASN A 125 3.31 -9.78 -4.75
C ASN A 125 1.83 -9.50 -5.06
N ARG A 126 1.37 -8.27 -4.81
CA ARG A 126 -0.03 -7.90 -4.95
C ARG A 126 -0.17 -6.60 -5.73
N ALA A 127 -1.21 -6.53 -6.55
CA ALA A 127 -1.77 -5.29 -7.07
C ALA A 127 -3.22 -5.16 -6.60
N ARG A 128 -3.72 -3.94 -6.40
CA ARG A 128 -5.06 -3.67 -5.89
C ARG A 128 -5.80 -2.68 -6.75
N ILE A 129 -7.06 -2.99 -7.07
CA ILE A 129 -8.02 -2.04 -7.63
C ILE A 129 -9.07 -1.74 -6.57
N VAL A 130 -9.36 -0.46 -6.36
CA VAL A 130 -10.44 -0.01 -5.50
C VAL A 130 -11.44 0.76 -6.35
N MET A 131 -12.69 0.31 -6.36
CA MET A 131 -13.80 1.07 -6.95
C MET A 131 -14.39 1.96 -5.89
N ASN A 132 -14.43 3.26 -6.13
CA ASN A 132 -14.91 4.26 -5.19
C ASN A 132 -15.60 5.41 -5.95
N GLU A 133 -16.80 5.78 -5.55
CA GLU A 133 -17.57 6.86 -6.22
C GLU A 133 -16.87 8.23 -6.21
N LYS A 134 -15.96 8.45 -5.24
CA LYS A 134 -15.20 9.70 -5.10
C LYS A 134 -13.84 9.68 -5.80
N ALA A 135 -13.49 8.58 -6.43
CA ALA A 135 -12.23 8.47 -7.16
C ALA A 135 -12.30 9.22 -8.49
N THR A 136 -11.13 9.51 -9.03
CA THR A 136 -10.95 10.09 -10.37
C THR A 136 -10.34 9.07 -11.33
N MET A 137 -10.28 9.40 -12.62
CA MET A 137 -9.60 8.54 -13.60
C MET A 137 -8.08 8.79 -13.65
N GLY A 138 -7.62 9.92 -13.14
CA GLY A 138 -6.19 10.25 -13.06
C GLY A 138 -5.53 9.74 -11.79
N TYR A 139 -4.20 9.83 -11.72
CA TYR A 139 -3.45 9.50 -10.52
C TYR A 139 -3.75 10.49 -9.39
N ASP A 140 -4.23 9.96 -8.27
CA ASP A 140 -4.55 10.70 -7.06
C ASP A 140 -3.58 10.31 -5.93
N THR A 141 -2.75 11.24 -5.50
CA THR A 141 -1.72 11.01 -4.47
C THR A 141 -2.29 10.54 -3.12
N ASP A 142 -3.57 10.85 -2.84
CA ASP A 142 -4.21 10.48 -1.59
C ASP A 142 -4.79 9.07 -1.60
N ARG A 143 -4.90 8.45 -2.78
CA ARG A 143 -5.64 7.20 -2.99
C ARG A 143 -4.86 6.14 -3.75
N ASP A 144 -4.04 6.59 -4.72
CA ASP A 144 -3.26 5.71 -5.57
C ASP A 144 -1.84 5.50 -5.04
N ALA A 145 -1.26 4.37 -5.40
CA ALA A 145 0.16 4.12 -5.20
C ALA A 145 0.82 3.68 -6.49
N ALA A 146 1.84 4.41 -6.91
CA ALA A 146 2.68 3.96 -8.00
C ALA A 146 3.46 2.70 -7.61
N LYS A 147 3.63 1.79 -8.55
CA LYS A 147 4.43 0.58 -8.35
C LYS A 147 5.91 0.92 -8.24
N PHE A 148 6.50 0.58 -7.11
CA PHE A 148 7.95 0.57 -6.94
C PHE A 148 8.49 -0.80 -7.35
N PHE A 149 9.38 -0.80 -8.29
CA PHE A 149 10.01 -2.03 -8.78
C PHE A 149 11.34 -2.25 -8.10
N ALA A 150 11.53 -3.43 -7.54
CA ALA A 150 12.84 -3.82 -7.00
C ALA A 150 13.85 -4.03 -8.15
N ALA A 151 15.06 -3.51 -7.97
CA ALA A 151 16.15 -3.71 -8.94
C ALA A 151 16.52 -5.19 -9.11
N THR A 152 16.35 -5.97 -8.04
CA THR A 152 16.68 -7.40 -7.96
C THR A 152 15.49 -8.20 -7.43
N ALA A 153 14.32 -8.07 -8.08
CA ALA A 153 13.16 -8.86 -7.70
C ALA A 153 13.45 -10.36 -7.85
N LYS A 154 13.19 -11.12 -6.78
CA LYS A 154 13.39 -12.58 -6.80
C LYS A 154 12.23 -13.32 -7.48
N GLY A 155 11.05 -12.76 -7.45
CA GLY A 155 9.84 -13.35 -8.02
C GLY A 155 9.17 -12.46 -9.03
N ALA A 156 7.87 -12.64 -9.17
CA ALA A 156 7.04 -11.79 -10.01
C ALA A 156 6.57 -10.55 -9.24
N GLU A 157 6.49 -9.43 -9.94
CA GLU A 157 5.89 -8.20 -9.46
C GLU A 157 4.69 -7.88 -10.36
N ILE A 158 3.49 -7.93 -9.79
CA ILE A 158 2.23 -7.63 -10.49
C ILE A 158 1.86 -6.16 -10.32
N TYR A 159 1.24 -5.57 -11.32
CA TYR A 159 0.80 -4.17 -11.30
C TYR A 159 -0.38 -3.95 -12.26
N ILE A 160 -1.10 -2.85 -12.03
CA ILE A 160 -2.10 -2.36 -12.99
C ILE A 160 -1.40 -1.43 -13.97
N ASP A 161 -1.50 -1.75 -15.26
CA ASP A 161 -0.85 -1.03 -16.36
C ASP A 161 -1.82 0.02 -16.92
N GLY A 162 -1.47 1.29 -16.76
CA GLY A 162 -2.23 2.46 -17.20
C GLY A 162 -1.31 3.58 -17.63
N ASP A 163 -1.75 4.81 -17.43
CA ASP A 163 -0.93 6.03 -17.57
C ASP A 163 0.26 6.01 -16.61
N VAL A 164 0.07 5.38 -15.47
CA VAL A 164 1.08 5.00 -14.48
C VAL A 164 1.04 3.50 -14.29
N LYS A 165 2.10 2.90 -13.78
CA LYS A 165 2.10 1.54 -13.26
C LYS A 165 1.71 1.60 -11.79
N TYR A 166 0.55 1.02 -11.46
CA TYR A 166 -0.02 1.14 -10.12
C TYR A 166 0.19 -0.13 -9.31
N ASP A 167 0.51 0.03 -8.05
CA ASP A 167 0.40 -1.00 -7.02
C ASP A 167 -1.00 -0.97 -6.38
N ILE A 168 -1.52 0.24 -6.12
CA ILE A 168 -2.91 0.50 -5.75
C ILE A 168 -3.48 1.52 -6.73
N CYS A 169 -4.64 1.19 -7.31
CA CYS A 169 -5.33 2.00 -8.29
C CYS A 169 -6.78 2.18 -7.86
N GLU A 170 -7.16 3.39 -7.46
CA GLU A 170 -8.53 3.73 -7.09
C GLU A 170 -9.24 4.40 -8.26
N ARG A 171 -10.44 3.90 -8.62
CA ARG A 171 -11.20 4.32 -9.81
C ARG A 171 -12.66 4.55 -9.45
N PRO A 172 -13.37 5.44 -10.17
CA PRO A 172 -14.81 5.57 -10.05
C PRO A 172 -15.51 4.29 -10.50
N PHE A 173 -16.72 4.06 -10.00
CA PHE A 173 -17.58 2.99 -10.52
C PHE A 173 -17.90 3.22 -12.00
N GLY A 174 -17.91 2.15 -12.79
CA GLY A 174 -18.21 2.21 -14.21
C GLY A 174 -17.75 0.97 -14.95
N ASP A 175 -18.00 0.93 -16.24
CA ASP A 175 -17.67 -0.19 -17.15
C ASP A 175 -16.22 -0.15 -17.63
N GLY A 176 -15.30 0.24 -16.75
CA GLY A 176 -13.89 0.32 -17.06
C GLY A 176 -13.23 -1.07 -17.14
N THR A 177 -12.25 -1.21 -18.01
CA THR A 177 -11.32 -2.35 -18.04
C THR A 177 -10.01 -1.95 -17.37
N ALA A 178 -9.44 -2.83 -16.56
CA ALA A 178 -8.10 -2.66 -16.02
C ALA A 178 -7.17 -3.71 -16.63
N LYS A 179 -6.01 -3.27 -17.07
CA LYS A 179 -4.98 -4.16 -17.61
C LYS A 179 -4.02 -4.55 -16.50
N LEU A 180 -4.05 -5.82 -16.12
CA LEU A 180 -3.03 -6.40 -15.25
C LEU A 180 -1.81 -6.78 -16.07
N ALA A 181 -0.65 -6.49 -15.52
CA ALA A 181 0.63 -6.88 -16.07
C ALA A 181 1.56 -7.36 -14.97
N MET A 182 2.56 -8.14 -15.33
CA MET A 182 3.60 -8.55 -14.39
C MET A 182 4.96 -8.52 -15.08
N ARG A 183 5.99 -8.36 -14.27
CA ARG A 183 7.37 -8.66 -14.66
C ARG A 183 7.94 -9.73 -13.72
N THR A 184 8.84 -10.53 -14.24
CA THR A 184 9.53 -11.56 -13.45
C THR A 184 11.03 -11.33 -13.49
N GLY A 185 11.69 -11.48 -12.34
CA GLY A 185 13.14 -11.45 -12.25
C GLY A 185 13.78 -12.85 -12.38
N THR A 186 12.97 -13.90 -12.20
CA THR A 186 13.41 -15.30 -12.21
C THR A 186 12.45 -16.12 -13.05
N ALA A 187 12.98 -17.05 -13.84
CA ALA A 187 12.14 -18.03 -14.56
C ALA A 187 11.57 -19.05 -13.57
N GLY A 188 10.29 -19.38 -13.71
CA GLY A 188 9.62 -20.32 -12.81
C GLY A 188 8.12 -20.38 -13.04
N GLU A 189 7.44 -21.15 -12.20
CA GLU A 189 5.98 -21.22 -12.17
C GLU A 189 5.43 -20.17 -11.21
N TYR A 190 4.37 -19.50 -11.63
CA TYR A 190 3.66 -18.47 -10.87
C TYR A 190 2.16 -18.74 -10.93
N THR A 191 1.49 -18.54 -9.81
CA THR A 191 0.04 -18.70 -9.66
C THR A 191 -0.62 -17.43 -9.11
#